data_223c39ea8e7bbab3913f3a9705f2467c
#
_entry.id   223c39ea8e7bbab3913f3a9705f2467c
#
_cell.length_a   1.000
_cell.length_b   1.000
_cell.length_c   1.000
_cell.angle_alpha   90.00
_cell.angle_beta   90.00
_cell.angle_gamma   90.00
#
_symmetry.space_group_name_H-M   'P 1'
#
loop_
_entity.id
_entity.type
_entity.pdbx_description
1 polymer ?
#
loop_
_entity_poly.entity_id
_entity_poly.type
_entity_poly.pdbx_seq_one_letter_code
_entity_poly.pdbx_strand_id
1 'polypeptide(L)'
;TLKAFGHEEKISKKILIIGGGNIGFNLAKNIEETLDSVRVKIVEKNKTRAEYLAHELNDTIVINGDALDEEVLSEANLEEAETVLALTNDDEDNLMVSVLVEKFAKDKKKIDEKRTMALINKPNYSILQSSLKIDDLIDPRMNTVSSILKHIHKGTIENAYTISNGEYEVIDAEII
;
A
#
# COMPACT_ATOMS: atom_id res chain seq x y z
N THR A 1 -3.89 -12.08 -22.50
CA THR A 1 -4.80 -13.19 -22.16
C THR A 1 -5.76 -12.84 -21.01
N LEU A 2 -5.37 -12.05 -20.01
CA LEU A 2 -6.25 -11.57 -18.91
C LEU A 2 -7.33 -10.60 -19.43
N LYS A 3 -7.03 -9.76 -20.42
CA LYS A 3 -8.02 -8.91 -21.13
C LYS A 3 -9.21 -9.69 -21.68
N ALA A 4 -9.01 -10.94 -22.12
CA ALA A 4 -10.07 -11.77 -22.68
C ALA A 4 -11.09 -12.26 -21.62
N PHE A 5 -10.73 -12.19 -20.34
CA PHE A 5 -11.58 -12.56 -19.20
C PHE A 5 -12.15 -11.35 -18.45
N GLY A 6 -12.04 -10.13 -19.02
CA GLY A 6 -12.61 -8.92 -18.42
C GLY A 6 -11.83 -8.35 -17.25
N HIS A 7 -10.65 -8.87 -16.93
CA HIS A 7 -9.75 -8.31 -15.92
C HIS A 7 -8.78 -7.33 -16.57
N GLU A 8 -9.23 -6.12 -16.84
CA GLU A 8 -8.33 -4.98 -17.02
C GLU A 8 -7.98 -4.45 -15.63
N GLU A 9 -6.80 -4.76 -15.13
CA GLU A 9 -6.25 -4.07 -13.96
C GLU A 9 -6.02 -2.60 -14.35
N LYS A 10 -6.93 -1.74 -13.90
CA LYS A 10 -6.73 -0.29 -14.01
C LYS A 10 -5.63 0.10 -13.04
N ILE A 11 -4.52 0.60 -13.54
CA ILE A 11 -3.49 1.21 -12.70
C ILE A 11 -4.10 2.44 -12.03
N SER A 12 -4.06 2.48 -10.69
CA SER A 12 -4.51 3.63 -9.91
C SER A 12 -3.67 4.85 -10.26
N LYS A 13 -4.34 5.94 -10.60
CA LYS A 13 -3.69 7.21 -10.99
C LYS A 13 -3.48 8.15 -9.81
N LYS A 14 -4.25 7.98 -8.74
CA LYS A 14 -4.20 8.82 -7.54
C LYS A 14 -3.99 7.94 -6.32
N ILE A 15 -2.79 8.02 -5.77
CA ILE A 15 -2.37 7.21 -4.62
C ILE A 15 -2.14 8.12 -3.41
N LEU A 16 -2.75 7.75 -2.28
CA LEU A 16 -2.50 8.38 -0.99
C LEU A 16 -1.72 7.40 -0.11
N ILE A 17 -0.54 7.81 0.32
CA ILE A 17 0.32 7.06 1.25
C ILE A 17 0.22 7.70 2.63
N ILE A 18 -0.10 6.92 3.64
CA ILE A 18 -0.07 7.32 5.04
C ILE A 18 1.19 6.74 5.68
N GLY A 19 2.07 7.65 6.09
CA GLY A 19 3.38 7.29 6.64
C GLY A 19 4.52 7.44 5.63
N GLY A 20 5.36 8.45 5.86
CA GLY A 20 6.55 8.77 5.07
C GLY A 20 7.82 8.09 5.58
N GLY A 21 7.70 6.92 6.23
CA GLY A 21 8.83 6.10 6.64
C GLY A 21 9.65 5.58 5.44
N ASN A 22 10.53 4.60 5.68
CA ASN A 22 11.37 4.08 4.61
C ASN A 22 10.56 3.43 3.48
N ILE A 23 9.50 2.70 3.83
CA ILE A 23 8.66 2.02 2.83
C ILE A 23 7.88 3.06 2.00
N GLY A 24 7.18 3.99 2.66
CA GLY A 24 6.39 5.02 1.97
C GLY A 24 7.25 5.93 1.10
N PHE A 25 8.41 6.36 1.59
CA PHE A 25 9.37 7.17 0.83
C PHE A 25 9.87 6.46 -0.44
N ASN A 26 10.41 5.22 -0.28
CA ASN A 26 10.96 4.49 -1.42
C ASN A 26 9.88 4.11 -2.43
N LEU A 27 8.66 3.83 -1.97
CA LEU A 27 7.53 3.58 -2.86
C LEU A 27 7.17 4.82 -3.68
N ALA A 28 7.02 5.98 -3.02
CA ALA A 28 6.72 7.24 -3.71
C ALA A 28 7.79 7.59 -4.73
N LYS A 29 9.07 7.48 -4.34
CA LYS A 29 10.20 7.74 -5.23
C LYS A 29 10.22 6.81 -6.44
N ASN A 30 9.99 5.52 -6.23
CA ASN A 30 9.92 4.55 -7.34
C ASN A 30 8.76 4.86 -8.29
N ILE A 31 7.59 5.26 -7.76
CA ILE A 31 6.44 5.65 -8.58
C ILE A 31 6.77 6.89 -9.42
N GLU A 32 7.41 7.92 -8.84
CA GLU A 32 7.85 9.11 -9.58
C GLU A 32 8.79 8.77 -10.73
N GLU A 33 9.72 7.84 -10.51
CA GLU A 33 10.72 7.44 -11.49
C GLU A 33 10.18 6.53 -12.61
N THR A 34 9.07 5.81 -12.36
CA THR A 34 8.62 4.73 -13.28
C THR A 34 7.22 4.92 -13.85
N LEU A 35 6.39 5.78 -13.25
CA LEU A 35 4.97 5.90 -13.58
C LEU A 35 4.51 7.36 -13.75
N ASP A 36 4.87 8.00 -14.85
CA ASP A 36 4.57 9.43 -15.14
C ASP A 36 3.11 9.86 -14.98
N SER A 37 2.17 8.92 -15.14
CA SER A 37 0.72 9.20 -15.09
C SER A 37 0.12 9.06 -13.70
N VAL A 38 0.90 8.64 -12.69
CA VAL A 38 0.44 8.42 -11.31
C VAL A 38 0.79 9.64 -10.45
N ARG A 39 -0.16 10.10 -9.66
CA ARG A 39 0.01 11.18 -8.69
C ARG A 39 0.00 10.61 -7.28
N VAL A 40 1.04 10.92 -6.52
CA VAL A 40 1.22 10.46 -5.15
C VAL A 40 1.08 11.62 -4.17
N LYS A 41 0.39 11.37 -3.07
CA LYS A 41 0.41 12.23 -1.88
C LYS A 41 0.88 11.40 -0.69
N ILE A 42 1.63 12.03 0.22
CA ILE A 42 2.06 11.42 1.48
C ILE A 42 1.54 12.26 2.64
N VAL A 43 0.89 11.63 3.61
CA VAL A 43 0.63 12.23 4.92
C VAL A 43 1.67 11.69 5.90
N GLU A 44 2.41 12.60 6.53
CA GLU A 44 3.47 12.28 7.51
C GLU A 44 3.28 13.11 8.78
N LYS A 45 3.18 12.43 9.92
CA LYS A 45 2.93 13.06 11.23
C LYS A 45 4.15 13.82 11.77
N ASN A 46 5.35 13.29 11.54
CA ASN A 46 6.57 13.92 11.99
C ASN A 46 6.98 15.07 11.06
N LYS A 47 6.99 16.29 11.59
CA LYS A 47 7.30 17.52 10.82
C LYS A 47 8.65 17.46 10.14
N THR A 48 9.71 17.09 10.86
CA THR A 48 11.07 17.02 10.30
C THR A 48 11.15 15.99 9.18
N ARG A 49 10.44 14.87 9.32
CA ARG A 49 10.37 13.84 8.27
C ARG A 49 9.59 14.34 7.06
N ALA A 50 8.46 15.04 7.28
CA ALA A 50 7.67 15.63 6.20
C ALA A 50 8.49 16.67 5.41
N GLU A 51 9.25 17.53 6.08
CA GLU A 51 10.17 18.49 5.45
C GLU A 51 11.24 17.79 4.62
N TYR A 52 11.84 16.72 5.15
CA TYR A 52 12.80 15.90 4.40
C TYR A 52 12.18 15.30 3.14
N LEU A 53 11.00 14.69 3.25
CA LEU A 53 10.28 14.10 2.11
C LEU A 53 9.97 15.12 1.03
N ALA A 54 9.50 16.31 1.44
CA ALA A 54 9.18 17.39 0.51
C ALA A 54 10.43 17.94 -0.22
N HIS A 55 11.61 17.75 0.34
CA HIS A 55 12.88 18.11 -0.31
C HIS A 55 13.38 17.04 -1.28
N GLU A 56 13.18 15.77 -0.94
CA GLU A 56 13.74 14.64 -1.70
C GLU A 56 12.84 14.12 -2.83
N LEU A 57 11.52 14.41 -2.76
CA LEU A 57 10.54 14.02 -3.76
C LEU A 57 10.19 15.21 -4.65
N ASN A 58 10.06 14.99 -5.95
CA ASN A 58 9.85 16.06 -6.92
C ASN A 58 8.37 16.27 -7.27
N ASP A 59 7.63 15.19 -7.46
CA ASP A 59 6.24 15.20 -7.94
C ASP A 59 5.22 14.79 -6.87
N THR A 60 5.68 14.28 -5.73
CA THR A 60 4.85 13.86 -4.60
C THR A 60 4.52 15.04 -3.69
N ILE A 61 3.23 15.24 -3.42
CA ILE A 61 2.77 16.24 -2.47
C ILE A 61 2.86 15.66 -1.06
N VAL A 62 3.58 16.35 -0.18
CA VAL A 62 3.73 15.95 1.23
C VAL A 62 2.90 16.85 2.13
N ILE A 63 2.07 16.24 2.97
CA ILE A 63 1.19 16.90 3.93
C ILE A 63 1.67 16.51 5.32
N ASN A 64 1.97 17.51 6.15
CA ASN A 64 2.35 17.26 7.53
C ASN A 64 1.12 17.26 8.43
N GLY A 65 0.77 16.11 8.98
CA GLY A 65 -0.39 15.96 9.87
C GLY A 65 -0.61 14.53 10.35
N ASP A 66 -1.52 14.38 11.28
CA ASP A 66 -1.96 13.06 11.76
C ASP A 66 -3.07 12.53 10.84
N ALA A 67 -2.86 11.36 10.25
CA ALA A 67 -3.84 10.75 9.36
C ALA A 67 -5.11 10.24 10.07
N LEU A 68 -5.14 10.26 11.40
CA LEU A 68 -6.36 10.00 12.16
C LEU A 68 -7.24 11.26 12.30
N ASP A 69 -6.73 12.43 11.87
CA ASP A 69 -7.49 13.67 11.82
C ASP A 69 -8.23 13.80 10.48
N GLU A 70 -9.54 13.99 10.56
CA GLU A 70 -10.40 14.12 9.38
C GLU A 70 -10.06 15.36 8.53
N GLU A 71 -9.61 16.46 9.14
CA GLU A 71 -9.20 17.66 8.42
C GLU A 71 -7.96 17.39 7.57
N VAL A 72 -6.97 16.67 8.11
CA VAL A 72 -5.75 16.26 7.40
C VAL A 72 -6.07 15.32 6.22
N LEU A 73 -6.96 14.34 6.43
CA LEU A 73 -7.41 13.46 5.35
C LEU A 73 -8.18 14.21 4.25
N SER A 74 -8.95 15.22 4.63
CA SER A 74 -9.64 16.10 3.67
C SER A 74 -8.66 16.95 2.88
N GLU A 75 -7.64 17.54 3.52
CA GLU A 75 -6.55 18.26 2.85
C GLU A 75 -5.78 17.36 1.88
N ALA A 76 -5.56 16.12 2.26
CA ALA A 76 -4.96 15.11 1.41
C ALA A 76 -5.84 14.72 0.20
N ASN A 77 -7.07 15.21 0.13
CA ASN A 77 -8.08 14.83 -0.87
C ASN A 77 -8.32 13.30 -0.88
N LEU A 78 -8.48 12.73 0.31
CA LEU A 78 -8.80 11.30 0.46
C LEU A 78 -9.94 10.85 -0.47
N GLU A 79 -10.90 11.74 -0.72
CA GLU A 79 -12.06 11.45 -1.57
C GLU A 79 -11.69 11.12 -3.01
N GLU A 80 -10.62 11.72 -3.52
CA GLU A 80 -10.17 11.53 -4.89
C GLU A 80 -9.15 10.40 -5.03
N ALA A 81 -8.59 9.91 -3.93
CA ALA A 81 -7.64 8.81 -3.95
C ALA A 81 -8.31 7.53 -4.46
N GLU A 82 -7.71 6.87 -5.42
CA GLU A 82 -8.15 5.57 -5.95
C GLU A 82 -7.56 4.42 -5.11
N THR A 83 -6.33 4.62 -4.60
CA THR A 83 -5.67 3.68 -3.69
C THR A 83 -5.15 4.42 -2.47
N VAL A 84 -5.37 3.85 -1.30
CA VAL A 84 -4.83 4.34 -0.02
C VAL A 84 -3.95 3.26 0.59
N LEU A 85 -2.73 3.65 0.93
CA LEU A 85 -1.70 2.77 1.48
C LEU A 85 -1.33 3.25 2.89
N ALA A 86 -1.72 2.51 3.92
CA ALA A 86 -1.34 2.78 5.30
C ALA A 86 -0.03 2.05 5.61
N LEU A 87 1.09 2.80 5.62
CA LEU A 87 2.46 2.29 5.68
C LEU A 87 3.25 2.87 6.87
N THR A 88 2.56 3.20 7.97
CA THR A 88 3.24 3.64 9.20
C THR A 88 3.92 2.46 9.89
N ASN A 89 4.70 2.74 10.93
CA ASN A 89 5.29 1.72 11.78
C ASN A 89 4.36 1.20 12.87
N ASP A 90 3.14 1.72 12.96
CA ASP A 90 2.12 1.34 13.93
C ASP A 90 0.97 0.61 13.24
N ASP A 91 0.80 -0.67 13.58
CA ASP A 91 -0.21 -1.54 12.95
C ASP A 91 -1.63 -1.07 13.31
N GLU A 92 -1.84 -0.57 14.52
CA GLU A 92 -3.12 -0.08 14.99
C GLU A 92 -3.53 1.19 14.22
N ASP A 93 -2.60 2.12 14.02
CA ASP A 93 -2.82 3.32 13.20
C ASP A 93 -3.13 2.92 11.75
N ASN A 94 -2.40 1.95 11.18
CA ASN A 94 -2.64 1.47 9.81
C ASN A 94 -4.05 0.86 9.65
N LEU A 95 -4.50 0.07 10.62
CA LEU A 95 -5.86 -0.49 10.62
C LEU A 95 -6.90 0.61 10.80
N MET A 96 -6.68 1.55 11.72
CA MET A 96 -7.64 2.63 12.01
C MET A 96 -7.81 3.56 10.79
N VAL A 97 -6.73 3.94 10.13
CA VAL A 97 -6.78 4.70 8.88
C VAL A 97 -7.61 3.96 7.83
N SER A 98 -7.42 2.65 7.68
CA SER A 98 -8.17 1.85 6.71
C SER A 98 -9.69 1.88 6.99
N VAL A 99 -10.08 1.83 8.27
CA VAL A 99 -11.49 1.97 8.69
C VAL A 99 -12.05 3.37 8.37
N LEU A 100 -11.26 4.41 8.60
CA LEU A 100 -11.65 5.78 8.27
C LEU A 100 -11.84 5.95 6.75
N VAL A 101 -10.93 5.41 5.95
CA VAL A 101 -11.05 5.43 4.47
C VAL A 101 -12.36 4.80 4.02
N GLU A 102 -12.74 3.64 4.57
CA GLU A 102 -13.98 2.98 4.22
C GLU A 102 -15.21 3.82 4.61
N LYS A 103 -15.18 4.45 5.80
CA LYS A 103 -16.24 5.36 6.25
C LYS A 103 -16.44 6.51 5.26
N PHE A 104 -15.36 7.20 4.88
CA PHE A 104 -15.42 8.31 3.93
C PHE A 104 -15.86 7.87 2.53
N ALA A 105 -15.47 6.68 2.07
CA ALA A 105 -15.92 6.14 0.79
C ALA A 105 -17.44 5.89 0.77
N LYS A 106 -18.02 5.38 1.86
CA LYS A 106 -19.46 5.10 1.99
C LYS A 106 -20.30 6.37 1.88
N ASP A 107 -19.88 7.44 2.53
CA ASP A 107 -20.64 8.70 2.57
C ASP A 107 -20.81 9.31 1.17
N LYS A 108 -19.97 8.96 0.21
CA LYS A 108 -19.97 9.53 -1.15
C LYS A 108 -20.31 8.53 -2.28
N LYS A 109 -20.82 7.35 -1.97
CA LYS A 109 -21.23 6.32 -2.96
C LYS A 109 -20.11 5.86 -3.93
N LYS A 110 -18.85 5.96 -3.51
CA LYS A 110 -17.67 5.56 -4.30
C LYS A 110 -16.95 4.33 -3.72
N ILE A 111 -17.66 3.44 -3.05
CA ILE A 111 -17.09 2.31 -2.31
C ILE A 111 -16.38 1.32 -3.24
N ASP A 112 -16.94 1.06 -4.42
CA ASP A 112 -16.45 0.01 -5.32
C ASP A 112 -15.20 0.42 -6.14
N GLU A 113 -14.74 1.67 -6.01
CA GLU A 113 -13.62 2.21 -6.81
C GLU A 113 -12.34 2.46 -6.00
N LYS A 114 -12.39 2.34 -4.66
CA LYS A 114 -11.27 2.68 -3.78
C LYS A 114 -10.64 1.44 -3.18
N ARG A 115 -9.35 1.24 -3.42
CA ARG A 115 -8.55 0.15 -2.86
C ARG A 115 -7.81 0.60 -1.62
N THR A 116 -7.88 -0.19 -0.55
CA THR A 116 -7.19 0.08 0.72
C THR A 116 -6.22 -1.04 1.04
N MET A 117 -4.98 -0.68 1.33
CA MET A 117 -3.93 -1.62 1.71
C MET A 117 -3.27 -1.15 3.00
N ALA A 118 -3.02 -2.07 3.92
CA ALA A 118 -2.39 -1.77 5.21
C ALA A 118 -1.18 -2.66 5.47
N LEU A 119 -0.09 -2.05 5.93
CA LEU A 119 1.09 -2.76 6.39
C LEU A 119 0.85 -3.25 7.82
N ILE A 120 1.09 -4.54 8.06
CA ILE A 120 0.89 -5.19 9.34
C ILE A 120 2.10 -6.03 9.70
N ASN A 121 2.67 -5.75 10.87
CA ASN A 121 3.79 -6.49 11.42
C ASN A 121 3.36 -7.62 12.39
N LYS A 122 2.16 -7.51 12.96
CA LYS A 122 1.61 -8.50 13.91
C LYS A 122 0.72 -9.50 13.18
N PRO A 123 1.12 -10.79 13.06
CA PRO A 123 0.35 -11.79 12.27
C PRO A 123 -1.10 -11.96 12.75
N ASN A 124 -1.34 -11.76 14.05
CA ASN A 124 -2.67 -11.93 14.65
C ASN A 124 -3.71 -10.95 14.10
N TYR A 125 -3.29 -9.86 13.47
CA TYR A 125 -4.20 -8.86 12.91
C TYR A 125 -4.77 -9.26 11.55
N SER A 126 -4.22 -10.28 10.90
CA SER A 126 -4.75 -10.81 9.63
C SER A 126 -6.22 -11.23 9.73
N ILE A 127 -6.64 -11.71 10.92
CA ILE A 127 -8.04 -12.07 11.18
C ILE A 127 -9.02 -10.88 11.07
N LEU A 128 -8.52 -9.65 11.22
CA LEU A 128 -9.33 -8.44 11.17
C LEU A 128 -9.58 -7.96 9.73
N GLN A 129 -8.83 -8.46 8.75
CA GLN A 129 -8.91 -8.00 7.36
C GLN A 129 -10.34 -7.98 6.81
N SER A 130 -11.02 -9.12 6.89
CA SER A 130 -12.39 -9.24 6.37
C SER A 130 -13.40 -8.41 7.15
N SER A 131 -13.23 -8.33 8.48
CA SER A 131 -14.13 -7.57 9.36
C SER A 131 -13.99 -6.07 9.16
N LEU A 132 -12.78 -5.58 8.87
CA LEU A 132 -12.49 -4.17 8.64
C LEU A 132 -12.57 -3.79 7.15
N LYS A 133 -12.85 -4.77 6.26
CA LYS A 133 -12.96 -4.58 4.81
C LYS A 133 -11.72 -3.94 4.18
N ILE A 134 -10.55 -4.36 4.63
CA ILE A 134 -9.27 -3.97 4.06
C ILE A 134 -9.00 -4.90 2.88
N ASP A 135 -8.74 -4.34 1.70
CA ASP A 135 -8.55 -5.13 0.49
C ASP A 135 -7.32 -6.02 0.59
N ASP A 136 -6.18 -5.44 1.01
CA ASP A 136 -4.93 -6.16 1.16
C ASP A 136 -4.21 -5.82 2.46
N LEU A 137 -3.73 -6.86 3.17
CA LEU A 137 -2.76 -6.72 4.25
C LEU A 137 -1.37 -7.09 3.75
N ILE A 138 -0.42 -6.19 3.98
CA ILE A 138 0.97 -6.35 3.57
C ILE A 138 1.80 -6.75 4.79
N ASP A 139 2.31 -8.00 4.83
CA ASP A 139 3.31 -8.42 5.81
C ASP A 139 4.72 -8.27 5.20
N PRO A 140 5.51 -7.28 5.62
CA PRO A 140 6.83 -7.03 5.05
C PRO A 140 7.82 -8.17 5.33
N ARG A 141 7.61 -8.94 6.41
CA ARG A 141 8.47 -10.08 6.75
C ARG A 141 8.24 -11.22 5.77
N MET A 142 6.99 -11.54 5.46
CA MET A 142 6.68 -12.60 4.48
C MET A 142 7.17 -12.23 3.09
N ASN A 143 7.04 -10.95 2.68
CA ASN A 143 7.61 -10.47 1.44
C ASN A 143 9.14 -10.60 1.41
N THR A 144 9.81 -10.30 2.53
CA THR A 144 11.26 -10.46 2.66
C THR A 144 11.67 -11.93 2.57
N VAL A 145 10.97 -12.82 3.27
CA VAL A 145 11.22 -14.27 3.22
C VAL A 145 11.05 -14.79 1.79
N SER A 146 9.96 -14.45 1.13
CA SER A 146 9.72 -14.85 -0.27
C SER A 146 10.82 -14.33 -1.21
N SER A 147 11.28 -13.09 -1.02
CA SER A 147 12.37 -12.51 -1.79
C SER A 147 13.71 -13.26 -1.56
N ILE A 148 14.02 -13.62 -0.31
CA ILE A 148 15.22 -14.39 0.02
C ILE A 148 15.16 -15.79 -0.58
N LEU A 149 14.01 -16.48 -0.44
CA LEU A 149 13.83 -17.82 -0.99
C LEU A 149 14.03 -17.84 -2.51
N LYS A 150 13.50 -16.83 -3.22
CA LYS A 150 13.71 -16.64 -4.64
C LYS A 150 15.21 -16.62 -5.04
N HIS A 151 16.07 -16.05 -4.19
CA HIS A 151 17.52 -15.98 -4.44
C HIS A 151 18.27 -17.26 -4.03
N ILE A 152 17.71 -18.06 -3.10
CA ILE A 152 18.35 -19.30 -2.63
C ILE A 152 18.04 -20.47 -3.58
N HIS A 153 16.87 -20.51 -4.17
CA HIS A 153 16.51 -21.56 -5.12
C HIS A 153 17.39 -21.45 -6.38
N LYS A 154 18.19 -22.50 -6.64
CA LYS A 154 18.99 -22.62 -7.85
C LYS A 154 18.10 -23.05 -9.02
N GLY A 155 17.63 -22.09 -9.78
CA GLY A 155 16.80 -22.30 -10.97
C GLY A 155 16.25 -20.98 -11.47
N THR A 156 15.70 -20.96 -12.67
CA THR A 156 15.03 -19.77 -13.21
C THR A 156 13.62 -19.66 -12.58
N ILE A 157 13.58 -19.32 -11.29
CA ILE A 157 12.32 -19.04 -10.61
C ILE A 157 12.00 -17.59 -10.86
N GLU A 158 10.93 -17.32 -11.61
CA GLU A 158 10.47 -15.97 -11.88
C GLU A 158 9.74 -15.39 -10.67
N ASN A 159 8.91 -16.18 -10.03
CA ASN A 159 8.18 -15.76 -8.84
C ASN A 159 8.00 -16.90 -7.84
N ALA A 160 8.05 -16.58 -6.55
CA ALA A 160 7.69 -17.47 -5.46
C ALA A 160 6.72 -16.74 -4.52
N TYR A 161 5.56 -17.33 -4.28
CA TYR A 161 4.52 -16.77 -3.41
C TYR A 161 4.21 -17.76 -2.30
N THR A 162 4.21 -17.28 -1.08
CA THR A 162 3.81 -18.09 0.08
C THR A 162 2.34 -17.83 0.38
N ILE A 163 1.54 -18.88 0.49
CA ILE A 163 0.11 -18.83 0.83
C ILE A 163 -0.16 -19.60 2.14
N SER A 164 -1.28 -19.28 2.78
CA SER A 164 -1.73 -19.95 4.01
C SER A 164 -0.71 -19.88 5.15
N ASN A 165 -0.24 -18.65 5.51
CA ASN A 165 0.72 -18.41 6.61
C ASN A 165 2.03 -19.21 6.52
N GLY A 166 2.47 -19.55 5.31
CA GLY A 166 3.73 -20.28 5.11
C GLY A 166 3.60 -21.79 4.97
N GLU A 167 2.37 -22.33 4.95
CA GLU A 167 2.15 -23.77 4.79
C GLU A 167 2.30 -24.25 3.34
N TYR A 168 2.09 -23.36 2.36
CA TYR A 168 2.20 -23.68 0.93
C TYR A 168 3.00 -22.62 0.19
N GLU A 169 3.70 -23.08 -0.83
CA GLU A 169 4.49 -22.23 -1.71
C GLU A 169 4.05 -22.43 -3.17
N VAL A 170 3.77 -21.35 -3.87
CA VAL A 170 3.52 -21.36 -5.30
C VAL A 170 4.75 -20.82 -5.99
N ILE A 171 5.35 -21.64 -6.85
CA ILE A 171 6.57 -21.30 -7.57
C ILE A 171 6.23 -21.20 -9.05
N ASP A 172 6.57 -20.07 -9.64
CA ASP A 172 6.56 -19.86 -11.08
C ASP A 172 8.00 -20.05 -11.59
N ALA A 173 8.22 -21.09 -12.36
CA ALA A 173 9.55 -21.47 -12.83
C ALA A 173 9.56 -21.79 -14.32
N GLU A 174 10.57 -21.29 -15.02
CA GLU A 174 10.82 -21.68 -16.40
C GLU A 174 11.49 -23.07 -16.43
N ILE A 175 10.81 -24.00 -17.10
CA ILE A 175 11.35 -25.36 -17.35
C ILE A 175 12.09 -25.31 -18.66
N ILE A 176 13.43 -25.48 -18.59
CA ILE A 176 14.33 -25.55 -19.75
C ILE A 176 14.40 -26.99 -20.25
#